data_0af6aade39b412271cc67130f1e74d57
#
_entry.id   0af6aade39b412271cc67130f1e74d57
#
_cell.length_a   1.000
_cell.length_b   1.000
_cell.length_c   1.000
_cell.angle_alpha   90.00
_cell.angle_beta   90.00
_cell.angle_gamma   90.00
#
_symmetry.space_group_name_H-M   'P 1'
#
loop_
_entity.id
_entity.type
_entity.pdbx_description
1 polymer ?
#
loop_
_entity_poly.entity_id
_entity_poly.type
_entity_poly.pdbx_seq_one_letter_code
_entity_poly.pdbx_strand_id
1 'polypeptide(L)'
;MYGAAMSEDCTSACHIKAESPDDLVALRGSKYIQSSTEGVYQQIKNELDNRRKVLFSGTPCQIAGLKSLLRTDYENLLCVGVICHGVPSSKIWRKYLSYRENRAGASARRTFFRHKYYGWKMYAVLFEFSNSTAYKQILYKDLFMQMFLQNICLRPSCYSCHFKGLHELADISLADFWGAENVCPELDDDKGLSLVLVHTPKGNELFQEIKGTMISKEVDFQQAALQNPAIFESCTEPINRDSFMNDMDALTIKQLGAKYLKKKSIVLRIRIWISVNIKKRLQKALRKE
;
A
#
# COMPACT_ATOMS: atom_id res chain seq x y z
N MET A 1 7.88 -9.90 14.93
CA MET A 1 7.75 -9.30 13.59
C MET A 1 7.66 -7.79 13.71
N TYR A 2 8.22 -7.05 12.73
CA TYR A 2 8.07 -5.60 12.63
C TYR A 2 7.38 -5.24 11.31
N GLY A 3 6.42 -4.33 11.35
CA GLY A 3 5.68 -3.89 10.17
C GLY A 3 4.95 -2.57 10.38
N ALA A 4 4.43 -1.99 9.30
CA ALA A 4 3.78 -0.69 9.34
C ALA A 4 2.35 -0.77 9.91
N ALA A 5 2.03 0.12 10.86
CA ALA A 5 0.69 0.34 11.41
C ALA A 5 0.28 1.81 11.29
N MET A 6 -1.02 2.08 11.29
CA MET A 6 -1.54 3.44 11.43
C MET A 6 -1.50 3.88 12.89
N SER A 7 -1.21 5.17 13.14
CA SER A 7 -1.43 5.77 14.45
C SER A 7 -2.93 5.78 14.80
N GLU A 8 -3.25 5.79 16.10
CA GLU A 8 -4.64 5.77 16.59
C GLU A 8 -5.48 6.95 16.07
N ASP A 9 -4.84 8.11 15.90
CA ASP A 9 -5.45 9.33 15.34
C ASP A 9 -5.47 9.37 13.81
N CYS A 10 -5.01 8.31 13.15
CA CYS A 10 -4.90 8.20 11.69
C CYS A 10 -4.03 9.27 11.00
N THR A 11 -3.25 10.07 11.73
CA THR A 11 -2.44 11.16 11.15
C THR A 11 -1.14 10.68 10.51
N SER A 12 -0.64 9.53 10.96
CA SER A 12 0.66 8.98 10.55
C SER A 12 0.67 7.46 10.50
N ALA A 13 1.74 6.89 10.00
CA ALA A 13 2.05 5.48 10.14
C ALA A 13 3.45 5.32 10.75
N CYS A 14 3.64 4.25 11.50
CA CYS A 14 4.93 3.88 12.07
C CYS A 14 5.12 2.37 12.00
N HIS A 15 6.38 1.92 12.01
CA HIS A 15 6.66 0.52 12.24
C HIS A 15 6.52 0.21 13.71
N ILE A 16 5.81 -0.87 13.99
CA ILE A 16 5.62 -1.39 15.34
C ILE A 16 6.06 -2.84 15.41
N LYS A 17 6.37 -3.30 16.62
CA LYS A 17 6.63 -4.69 16.93
C LYS A 17 5.31 -5.42 17.12
N ALA A 18 5.18 -6.60 16.55
CA ALA A 18 4.11 -7.57 16.77
C ALA A 18 4.74 -8.86 17.34
N GLU A 19 4.25 -9.31 18.49
CA GLU A 19 4.74 -10.52 19.18
C GLU A 19 3.66 -11.60 19.28
N SER A 20 2.40 -11.25 19.05
CA SER A 20 1.27 -12.16 19.03
C SER A 20 0.51 -12.12 17.69
N PRO A 21 -0.30 -13.14 17.38
CA PRO A 21 -1.19 -13.12 16.22
C PRO A 21 -2.18 -11.94 16.23
N ASP A 22 -2.62 -11.49 17.39
CA ASP A 22 -3.57 -10.38 17.52
C ASP A 22 -2.93 -9.05 17.12
N ASP A 23 -1.64 -8.85 17.40
CA ASP A 23 -0.89 -7.65 17.00
C ASP A 23 -0.82 -7.50 15.47
N LEU A 24 -0.89 -8.62 14.73
CA LEU A 24 -0.83 -8.63 13.27
C LEU A 24 -2.01 -7.91 12.62
N VAL A 25 -3.13 -7.75 13.34
CA VAL A 25 -4.31 -7.03 12.83
C VAL A 25 -3.96 -5.58 12.48
N ALA A 26 -3.12 -4.92 13.28
CA ALA A 26 -2.67 -3.55 13.04
C ALA A 26 -1.77 -3.43 11.80
N LEU A 27 -1.03 -4.49 11.46
CA LEU A 27 -0.12 -4.52 10.32
C LEU A 27 -0.82 -4.79 8.99
N ARG A 28 -2.05 -5.31 9.01
CA ARG A 28 -2.80 -5.65 7.79
C ARG A 28 -3.21 -4.42 6.99
N GLY A 29 -3.25 -4.59 5.68
CA GLY A 29 -3.72 -3.58 4.73
C GLY A 29 -2.67 -2.53 4.36
N SER A 30 -2.77 -2.02 3.15
CA SER A 30 -1.86 -1.00 2.62
C SER A 30 -2.03 0.33 3.36
N LYS A 31 -0.91 0.98 3.69
CA LYS A 31 -0.83 2.34 4.21
C LYS A 31 -0.15 3.20 3.15
N TYR A 32 -0.93 3.96 2.36
CA TYR A 32 -0.38 4.83 1.31
C TYR A 32 0.09 6.17 1.89
N ILE A 33 0.85 6.08 2.98
CA ILE A 33 1.58 7.17 3.63
C ILE A 33 2.93 6.62 4.08
N GLN A 34 3.89 7.52 4.35
CA GLN A 34 5.18 7.09 4.83
C GLN A 34 5.09 6.60 6.28
N SER A 35 5.54 5.37 6.51
CA SER A 35 5.72 4.84 7.85
C SER A 35 7.08 5.28 8.42
N SER A 36 7.06 5.83 9.65
CA SER A 36 8.29 6.10 10.41
C SER A 36 8.93 4.79 10.87
N THR A 37 10.25 4.74 10.78
CA THR A 37 11.09 3.64 11.32
C THR A 37 11.97 4.11 12.47
N GLU A 38 11.64 5.28 13.04
CA GLU A 38 12.40 5.89 14.14
C GLU A 38 12.50 4.93 15.34
N GLY A 39 13.73 4.68 15.81
CA GLY A 39 14.04 3.76 16.90
C GLY A 39 13.89 2.26 16.56
N VAL A 40 13.16 1.90 15.50
CA VAL A 40 12.84 0.51 15.17
C VAL A 40 14.07 -0.29 14.74
N TYR A 41 14.94 0.30 13.94
CA TYR A 41 16.14 -0.40 13.47
C TYR A 41 17.10 -0.75 14.61
N GLN A 42 17.20 0.12 15.62
CA GLN A 42 17.99 -0.18 16.81
C GLN A 42 17.37 -1.30 17.66
N GLN A 43 16.06 -1.30 17.80
CA GLN A 43 15.34 -2.39 18.47
C GLN A 43 15.57 -3.73 17.75
N ILE A 44 15.46 -3.73 16.42
CA ILE A 44 15.73 -4.92 15.60
C ILE A 44 17.17 -5.39 15.82
N LYS A 45 18.15 -4.49 15.79
CA LYS A 45 19.55 -4.84 16.04
C LYS A 45 19.72 -5.53 17.40
N ASN A 46 19.15 -4.96 18.44
CA ASN A 46 19.23 -5.52 19.80
C ASN A 46 18.60 -6.92 19.88
N GLU A 47 17.47 -7.15 19.20
CA GLU A 47 16.83 -8.47 19.12
C GLU A 47 17.72 -9.49 18.40
N LEU A 48 18.31 -9.09 17.28
CA LEU A 48 19.20 -9.94 16.48
C LEU A 48 20.48 -10.31 17.24
N ASP A 49 21.10 -9.35 17.93
CA ASP A 49 22.27 -9.56 18.77
C ASP A 49 21.96 -10.53 19.93
N ASN A 50 20.71 -10.53 20.42
CA ASN A 50 20.21 -11.50 21.40
C ASN A 50 19.70 -12.81 20.77
N ARG A 51 20.07 -13.11 19.51
CA ARG A 51 19.74 -14.34 18.78
C ARG A 51 18.23 -14.59 18.59
N ARG A 52 17.38 -13.58 18.74
CA ARG A 52 15.97 -13.71 18.43
C ARG A 52 15.76 -13.70 16.91
N LYS A 53 14.86 -14.56 16.42
CA LYS A 53 14.43 -14.49 15.01
C LYS A 53 13.56 -13.26 14.79
N VAL A 54 13.92 -12.46 13.81
CA VAL A 54 13.19 -11.22 13.46
C VAL A 54 12.70 -11.28 12.01
N LEU A 55 11.43 -10.95 11.80
CA LEU A 55 10.90 -10.64 10.48
C LEU A 55 10.65 -9.14 10.40
N PHE A 56 11.24 -8.48 9.41
CA PHE A 56 11.00 -7.08 9.08
C PHE A 56 10.27 -6.97 7.75
N SER A 57 9.07 -6.35 7.74
CA SER A 57 8.35 -6.05 6.51
C SER A 57 8.36 -4.55 6.23
N GLY A 58 8.81 -4.16 5.04
CA GLY A 58 8.91 -2.75 4.67
C GLY A 58 9.05 -2.52 3.17
N THR A 59 9.12 -1.24 2.78
CA THR A 59 9.47 -0.88 1.41
C THR A 59 10.95 -1.14 1.14
N PRO A 60 11.40 -1.29 -0.13
CA PRO A 60 12.80 -1.56 -0.43
C PRO A 60 13.78 -0.56 0.19
N CYS A 61 13.44 0.74 0.18
CA CYS A 61 14.29 1.77 0.82
C CYS A 61 14.35 1.64 2.36
N GLN A 62 13.31 1.12 3.01
CA GLN A 62 13.33 0.86 4.45
C GLN A 62 14.17 -0.37 4.78
N ILE A 63 14.09 -1.43 3.96
CA ILE A 63 14.96 -2.60 4.10
C ILE A 63 16.43 -2.21 3.88
N ALA A 64 16.72 -1.40 2.85
CA ALA A 64 18.05 -0.89 2.62
C ALA A 64 18.59 -0.06 3.81
N GLY A 65 17.72 0.78 4.40
CA GLY A 65 18.07 1.54 5.60
C GLY A 65 18.38 0.65 6.80
N LEU A 66 17.59 -0.41 7.03
CA LEU A 66 17.86 -1.40 8.06
C LEU A 66 19.21 -2.09 7.83
N LYS A 67 19.44 -2.65 6.64
CA LYS A 67 20.69 -3.34 6.30
C LYS A 67 21.91 -2.41 6.42
N SER A 68 21.76 -1.14 6.03
CA SER A 68 22.81 -0.12 6.17
C SER A 68 23.18 0.16 7.63
N LEU A 69 22.20 0.13 8.55
CA LEU A 69 22.47 0.28 9.98
C LEU A 69 23.13 -0.99 10.55
N LEU A 70 22.68 -2.16 10.15
CA LEU A 70 23.18 -3.44 10.66
C LEU A 70 24.63 -3.70 10.23
N ARG A 71 25.03 -3.32 9.02
CA ARG A 71 26.38 -3.47 8.42
C ARG A 71 26.89 -4.91 8.31
N THR A 72 26.10 -5.89 8.66
CA THR A 72 26.39 -7.31 8.58
C THR A 72 25.11 -8.07 8.28
N ASP A 73 25.24 -9.23 7.67
CA ASP A 73 24.11 -10.13 7.47
C ASP A 73 23.86 -10.94 8.74
N TYR A 74 22.57 -11.05 9.09
CA TYR A 74 22.11 -11.85 10.21
C TYR A 74 21.28 -13.02 9.67
N GLU A 75 21.68 -14.24 10.02
CA GLU A 75 20.92 -15.45 9.64
C GLU A 75 19.51 -15.46 10.24
N ASN A 76 19.35 -14.88 11.43
CA ASN A 76 18.09 -14.76 12.16
C ASN A 76 17.22 -13.56 11.75
N LEU A 77 17.59 -12.81 10.70
CA LEU A 77 16.78 -11.75 10.10
C LEU A 77 16.14 -12.22 8.80
N LEU A 78 14.83 -12.10 8.68
CA LEU A 78 14.08 -12.26 7.43
C LEU A 78 13.49 -10.90 7.01
N CYS A 79 13.77 -10.49 5.80
CA CYS A 79 13.24 -9.26 5.21
C CYS A 79 12.15 -9.57 4.18
N VAL A 80 10.94 -9.06 4.41
CA VAL A 80 9.81 -9.15 3.46
C VAL A 80 9.55 -7.78 2.86
N GLY A 81 9.92 -7.62 1.59
CA GLY A 81 9.70 -6.40 0.83
C GLY A 81 8.29 -6.29 0.28
N VAL A 82 7.81 -5.06 0.09
CA VAL A 82 6.60 -4.79 -0.69
C VAL A 82 6.98 -4.02 -1.95
N ILE A 83 6.47 -4.45 -3.11
CA ILE A 83 6.66 -3.69 -4.35
C ILE A 83 5.97 -2.34 -4.18
N CYS A 84 6.76 -1.28 -4.22
CA CYS A 84 6.36 0.05 -3.81
C CYS A 84 6.12 0.95 -5.03
N HIS A 85 4.93 1.53 -5.14
CA HIS A 85 4.61 2.54 -6.15
C HIS A 85 5.36 3.86 -5.88
N GLY A 86 5.29 4.34 -4.65
CA GLY A 86 5.83 5.60 -4.15
C GLY A 86 5.09 6.03 -2.89
N VAL A 87 5.54 7.09 -2.25
CA VAL A 87 4.99 7.57 -0.99
C VAL A 87 4.55 9.03 -1.11
N PRO A 88 3.30 9.37 -0.80
CA PRO A 88 2.83 10.75 -0.79
C PRO A 88 3.47 11.57 0.33
N SER A 89 3.50 12.89 0.15
CA SER A 89 3.84 13.83 1.21
C SER A 89 2.89 13.66 2.41
N SER A 90 3.44 13.57 3.63
CA SER A 90 2.63 13.49 4.86
C SER A 90 1.73 14.73 5.07
N LYS A 91 2.12 15.87 4.50
CA LYS A 91 1.34 17.11 4.55
C LYS A 91 0.02 16.98 3.78
N ILE A 92 0.02 16.36 2.59
CA ILE A 92 -1.23 16.15 1.82
C ILE A 92 -2.14 15.15 2.52
N TRP A 93 -1.58 14.12 3.15
CA TRP A 93 -2.37 13.17 3.92
C TRP A 93 -3.09 13.87 5.08
N ARG A 94 -2.36 14.61 5.93
CA ARG A 94 -2.97 15.35 7.05
C ARG A 94 -4.03 16.35 6.58
N LYS A 95 -3.78 17.07 5.48
CA LYS A 95 -4.77 17.98 4.88
C LYS A 95 -6.03 17.24 4.41
N TYR A 96 -5.87 16.06 3.83
CA TYR A 96 -6.98 15.23 3.39
C TYR A 96 -7.75 14.64 4.57
N LEU A 97 -7.07 14.12 5.59
CA LEU A 97 -7.67 13.61 6.82
C LEU A 97 -8.54 14.70 7.49
N SER A 98 -7.97 15.87 7.76
CA SER A 98 -8.70 17.01 8.32
C SER A 98 -9.92 17.41 7.48
N TYR A 99 -9.80 17.39 6.15
CA TYR A 99 -10.96 17.61 5.28
C TYR A 99 -12.05 16.57 5.48
N ARG A 100 -11.71 15.28 5.70
CA ARG A 100 -12.68 14.22 5.95
C ARG A 100 -13.34 14.35 7.31
N GLU A 101 -12.56 14.64 8.34
CA GLU A 101 -13.04 14.86 9.72
C GLU A 101 -13.99 16.05 9.81
N ASN A 102 -13.62 17.19 9.20
CA ASN A 102 -14.48 18.36 9.14
C ASN A 102 -15.82 18.08 8.42
N ARG A 103 -15.80 17.23 7.40
CA ARG A 103 -17.03 16.85 6.70
C ARG A 103 -17.88 15.86 7.47
N ALA A 104 -17.30 15.06 8.33
CA ALA A 104 -17.99 14.12 9.21
C ALA A 104 -18.43 14.75 10.52
N GLY A 105 -17.85 15.90 10.92
CA GLY A 105 -18.00 16.51 12.23
C GLY A 105 -17.45 15.63 13.35
N ALA A 106 -16.45 14.79 13.07
CA ALA A 106 -15.91 13.82 14.01
C ALA A 106 -14.52 13.34 13.58
N SER A 107 -13.69 12.93 14.54
CA SER A 107 -12.36 12.40 14.30
C SER A 107 -12.40 11.01 13.65
N ALA A 108 -11.45 10.72 12.78
CA ALA A 108 -11.26 9.38 12.23
C ALA A 108 -10.72 8.43 13.31
N ARG A 109 -11.31 7.24 13.38
CA ARG A 109 -10.84 6.14 14.24
C ARG A 109 -10.08 5.08 13.48
N ARG A 110 -10.50 4.82 12.23
CA ARG A 110 -9.85 3.83 11.36
C ARG A 110 -9.87 4.31 9.92
N THR A 111 -8.81 4.01 9.20
CA THR A 111 -8.69 4.31 7.77
C THR A 111 -8.21 3.09 7.01
N PHE A 112 -8.84 2.84 5.86
CA PHE A 112 -8.50 1.76 4.96
C PHE A 112 -8.30 2.32 3.56
N PHE A 113 -7.10 2.23 3.04
CA PHE A 113 -6.78 2.74 1.69
C PHE A 113 -7.28 1.82 0.58
N ARG A 114 -7.43 0.52 0.88
CA ARG A 114 -7.82 -0.51 -0.09
C ARG A 114 -8.90 -1.44 0.45
N HIS A 115 -10.00 -0.87 0.93
CA HIS A 115 -11.14 -1.66 1.38
C HIS A 115 -11.85 -2.33 0.19
N LYS A 116 -12.00 -3.65 0.22
CA LYS A 116 -12.52 -4.47 -0.89
C LYS A 116 -14.06 -4.40 -1.06
N TYR A 117 -14.71 -3.31 -0.65
CA TYR A 117 -16.17 -3.16 -0.72
C TYR A 117 -16.75 -3.31 -2.14
N TYR A 118 -16.00 -2.88 -3.16
CA TYR A 118 -16.37 -3.03 -4.56
C TYR A 118 -15.55 -4.11 -5.29
N GLY A 119 -14.86 -4.97 -4.57
CA GLY A 119 -13.89 -5.94 -5.05
C GLY A 119 -12.45 -5.44 -4.92
N TRP A 120 -11.50 -6.32 -5.24
CA TRP A 120 -10.08 -6.01 -5.12
C TRP A 120 -9.61 -5.04 -6.21
N LYS A 121 -10.03 -5.25 -7.47
CA LYS A 121 -9.65 -4.37 -8.60
C LYS A 121 -10.27 -2.97 -8.50
N MET A 122 -11.41 -2.84 -7.82
CA MET A 122 -12.16 -1.59 -7.66
C MET A 122 -12.30 -1.17 -6.19
N TYR A 123 -11.23 -1.26 -5.44
CA TYR A 123 -11.22 -0.97 -4.01
C TYR A 123 -11.71 0.44 -3.64
N ALA A 124 -12.05 0.62 -2.39
CA ALA A 124 -12.49 1.88 -1.82
C ALA A 124 -11.51 2.40 -0.76
N VAL A 125 -11.46 3.72 -0.61
CA VAL A 125 -11.00 4.35 0.62
C VAL A 125 -12.17 4.37 1.60
N LEU A 126 -11.92 3.90 2.82
CA LEU A 126 -12.90 3.89 3.90
C LEU A 126 -12.33 4.62 5.12
N PHE A 127 -13.14 5.51 5.70
CA PHE A 127 -12.93 6.10 7.02
C PHE A 127 -14.09 5.71 7.92
N GLU A 128 -13.79 5.30 9.13
CA GLU A 128 -14.72 5.13 10.23
C GLU A 128 -14.48 6.24 11.24
N PHE A 129 -15.54 6.98 11.64
CA PHE A 129 -15.45 8.13 12.49
C PHE A 129 -15.96 7.85 13.91
N SER A 130 -15.57 8.71 14.87
CA SER A 130 -15.92 8.57 16.28
C SER A 130 -17.41 8.69 16.56
N ASN A 131 -18.16 9.36 15.68
CA ASN A 131 -19.63 9.49 15.72
C ASN A 131 -20.36 8.32 15.05
N SER A 132 -19.71 7.19 14.81
CA SER A 132 -20.25 6.00 14.15
C SER A 132 -20.65 6.19 12.68
N THR A 133 -20.35 7.34 12.07
CA THR A 133 -20.51 7.54 10.64
C THR A 133 -19.30 7.01 9.87
N ALA A 134 -19.45 6.79 8.56
CA ALA A 134 -18.38 6.34 7.71
C ALA A 134 -18.36 7.08 6.37
N TYR A 135 -17.15 7.37 5.88
CA TYR A 135 -16.94 7.77 4.49
C TYR A 135 -16.40 6.58 3.70
N LYS A 136 -17.00 6.31 2.55
CA LYS A 136 -16.56 5.25 1.65
C LYS A 136 -16.64 5.72 0.21
N GLN A 137 -15.52 5.67 -0.48
CA GLN A 137 -15.46 6.11 -1.87
C GLN A 137 -14.49 5.25 -2.69
N ILE A 138 -14.94 4.87 -3.89
CA ILE A 138 -14.10 4.13 -4.83
C ILE A 138 -12.86 4.94 -5.22
N LEU A 139 -11.73 4.26 -5.43
CA LEU A 139 -10.42 4.86 -5.79
C LEU A 139 -10.52 5.93 -6.88
N TYR A 140 -11.40 5.74 -7.86
CA TYR A 140 -11.56 6.65 -9.00
C TYR A 140 -12.30 7.96 -8.69
N LYS A 141 -12.89 8.10 -7.52
CA LYS A 141 -13.61 9.30 -7.08
C LYS A 141 -13.05 9.88 -5.79
N ASP A 142 -12.21 9.15 -5.09
CA ASP A 142 -11.53 9.63 -3.91
C ASP A 142 -10.39 10.59 -4.29
N LEU A 143 -10.37 11.79 -3.71
CA LEU A 143 -9.41 12.83 -4.08
C LEU A 143 -7.97 12.45 -3.73
N PHE A 144 -7.75 11.87 -2.54
CA PHE A 144 -6.41 11.47 -2.12
C PHE A 144 -5.87 10.34 -3.01
N MET A 145 -6.69 9.32 -3.27
CA MET A 145 -6.28 8.22 -4.14
C MET A 145 -6.01 8.69 -5.57
N GLN A 146 -6.77 9.64 -6.08
CA GLN A 146 -6.48 10.19 -7.40
C GLN A 146 -5.18 11.00 -7.43
N MET A 147 -4.87 11.79 -6.40
CA MET A 147 -3.59 12.50 -6.27
C MET A 147 -2.43 11.51 -6.19
N PHE A 148 -2.59 10.44 -5.42
CA PHE A 148 -1.60 9.37 -5.29
C PHE A 148 -1.38 8.63 -6.62
N LEU A 149 -2.44 8.13 -7.24
CA LEU A 149 -2.36 7.34 -8.48
C LEU A 149 -1.96 8.15 -9.71
N GLN A 150 -2.11 9.48 -9.68
CA GLN A 150 -1.59 10.38 -10.70
C GLN A 150 -0.19 10.92 -10.35
N ASN A 151 0.43 10.39 -9.32
CA ASN A 151 1.79 10.68 -8.88
C ASN A 151 2.05 12.13 -8.42
N ILE A 152 1.03 13.00 -8.36
CA ILE A 152 1.26 14.44 -8.19
C ILE A 152 1.72 14.84 -6.79
N CYS A 153 1.47 13.98 -5.80
CA CYS A 153 1.75 14.27 -4.39
C CYS A 153 2.88 13.43 -3.80
N LEU A 154 3.63 12.70 -4.62
CA LEU A 154 4.70 11.82 -4.12
C LEU A 154 5.93 12.61 -3.66
N ARG A 155 6.76 11.98 -2.84
CA ARG A 155 8.06 12.53 -2.43
C ARG A 155 8.99 12.62 -3.64
N PRO A 156 9.88 13.64 -3.71
CA PRO A 156 10.83 13.80 -4.83
C PRO A 156 11.66 12.55 -5.09
N SER A 157 12.18 11.92 -4.04
CA SER A 157 13.00 10.70 -4.14
C SER A 157 12.26 9.49 -4.73
N CYS A 158 10.92 9.51 -4.82
CA CYS A 158 10.15 8.41 -5.42
C CYS A 158 10.15 8.47 -6.95
N TYR A 159 10.41 9.63 -7.54
CA TYR A 159 10.49 9.79 -9.00
C TYR A 159 11.83 9.36 -9.60
N SER A 160 12.88 9.28 -8.76
CA SER A 160 14.20 8.75 -9.10
C SER A 160 14.66 7.73 -8.05
N CYS A 161 13.82 6.73 -7.81
CA CYS A 161 14.02 5.77 -6.73
C CYS A 161 15.17 4.81 -7.06
N HIS A 162 16.23 4.82 -6.25
CA HIS A 162 17.38 3.91 -6.37
C HIS A 162 17.08 2.46 -5.96
N PHE A 163 15.88 2.19 -5.44
CA PHE A 163 15.47 0.88 -4.92
C PHE A 163 14.45 0.18 -5.85
N LYS A 164 14.41 0.59 -7.11
CA LYS A 164 13.68 -0.11 -8.17
C LYS A 164 14.57 -1.16 -8.81
N GLY A 165 13.93 -2.13 -9.44
CA GLY A 165 14.61 -3.32 -9.94
C GLY A 165 14.60 -4.42 -8.87
N LEU A 166 15.03 -5.59 -9.29
CA LEU A 166 15.10 -6.77 -8.41
C LEU A 166 16.44 -6.78 -7.65
N HIS A 167 16.78 -5.66 -7.01
CA HIS A 167 17.90 -5.66 -6.10
C HIS A 167 17.57 -6.57 -4.91
N GLU A 168 18.47 -7.50 -4.60
CA GLU A 168 18.31 -8.53 -3.55
C GLU A 168 18.35 -7.94 -2.13
N LEU A 169 17.51 -6.93 -1.87
CA LEU A 169 17.41 -6.30 -0.57
C LEU A 169 16.52 -7.10 0.39
N ALA A 170 15.53 -7.79 -0.14
CA ALA A 170 14.59 -8.59 0.63
C ALA A 170 14.82 -10.09 0.38
N ASP A 171 14.43 -10.93 1.30
CA ASP A 171 14.41 -12.39 1.09
C ASP A 171 13.20 -12.82 0.26
N ILE A 172 12.07 -12.14 0.48
CA ILE A 172 10.82 -12.30 -0.28
C ILE A 172 10.27 -10.90 -0.58
N SER A 173 9.75 -10.69 -1.78
CA SER A 173 8.96 -9.49 -2.11
C SER A 173 7.52 -9.85 -2.45
N LEU A 174 6.59 -9.02 -1.96
CA LEU A 174 5.15 -9.19 -2.17
C LEU A 174 4.62 -8.03 -3.02
N ALA A 175 3.77 -8.36 -3.98
CA ALA A 175 3.03 -7.41 -4.79
C ALA A 175 1.56 -7.81 -4.94
N ASP A 176 0.71 -6.88 -5.31
CA ASP A 176 -0.57 -7.23 -5.94
C ASP A 176 -0.29 -7.86 -7.31
N PHE A 177 -0.94 -8.96 -7.62
CA PHE A 177 -0.76 -9.60 -8.93
C PHE A 177 -1.70 -8.96 -9.96
N TRP A 178 -1.36 -7.74 -10.41
CA TRP A 178 -2.07 -7.10 -11.51
C TRP A 178 -1.87 -7.89 -12.79
N GLY A 179 -2.95 -8.16 -13.52
CA GLY A 179 -2.91 -8.99 -14.73
C GLY A 179 -3.01 -10.49 -14.47
N ALA A 180 -3.31 -10.92 -13.24
CA ALA A 180 -3.52 -12.33 -12.89
C ALA A 180 -4.56 -13.01 -13.79
N GLU A 181 -5.59 -12.26 -14.23
CA GLU A 181 -6.60 -12.76 -15.18
C GLU A 181 -6.05 -13.28 -16.50
N ASN A 182 -4.86 -12.84 -16.88
CA ASN A 182 -4.19 -13.27 -18.13
C ASN A 182 -3.18 -14.41 -17.91
N VAL A 183 -2.70 -14.59 -16.67
CA VAL A 183 -1.60 -15.53 -16.34
C VAL A 183 -2.11 -16.74 -15.58
N CYS A 184 -3.03 -16.54 -14.65
CA CYS A 184 -3.63 -17.60 -13.82
C CYS A 184 -5.11 -17.27 -13.52
N PRO A 185 -5.98 -17.25 -14.55
CA PRO A 185 -7.39 -16.85 -14.42
C PRO A 185 -8.16 -17.70 -13.41
N GLU A 186 -7.76 -18.95 -13.21
CA GLU A 186 -8.38 -19.86 -12.24
C GLU A 186 -8.21 -19.42 -10.77
N LEU A 187 -7.24 -18.56 -10.49
CA LEU A 187 -7.02 -18.00 -9.14
C LEU A 187 -7.56 -16.58 -8.98
N ASP A 188 -8.06 -15.96 -10.03
CA ASP A 188 -8.56 -14.57 -10.01
C ASP A 188 -10.04 -14.50 -9.65
N ASP A 189 -10.34 -14.45 -8.35
CA ASP A 189 -11.71 -14.37 -7.80
C ASP A 189 -12.12 -12.93 -7.38
N ASP A 190 -11.38 -11.89 -7.77
CA ASP A 190 -11.53 -10.47 -7.35
C ASP A 190 -11.45 -10.25 -5.82
N LYS A 191 -10.94 -11.23 -5.06
CA LYS A 191 -10.63 -11.05 -3.63
C LYS A 191 -9.18 -10.61 -3.40
N GLY A 192 -8.37 -10.67 -4.43
CA GLY A 192 -6.98 -10.25 -4.47
C GLY A 192 -6.01 -11.42 -4.44
N LEU A 193 -5.12 -11.42 -5.42
CA LEU A 193 -4.05 -12.38 -5.55
C LEU A 193 -2.71 -11.67 -5.32
N SER A 194 -1.82 -12.32 -4.57
CA SER A 194 -0.48 -11.83 -4.32
C SER A 194 0.51 -12.43 -5.31
N LEU A 195 1.37 -11.60 -5.88
CA LEU A 195 2.59 -12.03 -6.54
C LEU A 195 3.69 -12.13 -5.47
N VAL A 196 4.31 -13.30 -5.38
CA VAL A 196 5.40 -13.58 -4.43
C VAL A 196 6.68 -13.78 -5.24
N LEU A 197 7.70 -12.96 -4.98
CA LEU A 197 9.03 -13.07 -5.56
C LEU A 197 9.99 -13.54 -4.46
N VAL A 198 10.61 -14.68 -4.66
CA VAL A 198 11.59 -15.28 -3.73
C VAL A 198 12.98 -14.96 -4.24
N HIS A 199 13.83 -14.31 -3.41
CA HIS A 199 15.12 -13.79 -3.85
C HIS A 199 16.31 -14.55 -3.25
N THR A 200 16.16 -15.13 -2.05
CA THR A 200 17.27 -15.78 -1.34
C THR A 200 16.96 -17.23 -0.97
N PRO A 201 17.97 -18.08 -0.70
CA PRO A 201 17.74 -19.43 -0.17
C PRO A 201 16.89 -19.41 1.12
N LYS A 202 17.18 -18.49 2.04
CA LYS A 202 16.43 -18.32 3.30
C LYS A 202 14.95 -17.96 3.04
N GLY A 203 14.69 -17.08 2.07
CA GLY A 203 13.34 -16.76 1.63
C GLY A 203 12.63 -17.98 1.03
N ASN A 204 13.35 -18.80 0.26
CA ASN A 204 12.80 -20.03 -0.30
C ASN A 204 12.46 -21.06 0.77
N GLU A 205 13.33 -21.28 1.75
CA GLU A 205 13.06 -22.17 2.89
C GLU A 205 11.75 -21.79 3.59
N LEU A 206 11.60 -20.51 3.97
CA LEU A 206 10.35 -20.02 4.57
C LEU A 206 9.15 -20.24 3.65
N PHE A 207 9.29 -19.94 2.35
CA PHE A 207 8.17 -20.09 1.42
C PHE A 207 7.73 -21.55 1.30
N GLN A 208 8.68 -22.51 1.27
CA GLN A 208 8.35 -23.93 1.22
C GLN A 208 7.68 -24.42 2.52
N GLU A 209 8.10 -23.92 3.70
CA GLU A 209 7.47 -24.25 4.98
C GLU A 209 5.98 -23.86 5.01
N ILE A 210 5.64 -22.68 4.46
CA ILE A 210 4.27 -22.15 4.52
C ILE A 210 3.43 -22.48 3.27
N LYS A 211 4.03 -22.94 2.18
CA LYS A 211 3.36 -23.19 0.89
C LYS A 211 2.13 -24.10 1.03
N GLY A 212 2.20 -25.11 1.89
CA GLY A 212 1.09 -26.04 2.15
C GLY A 212 -0.13 -25.41 2.84
N THR A 213 -0.01 -24.19 3.38
CA THR A 213 -1.10 -23.46 4.06
C THR A 213 -1.87 -22.54 3.12
N MET A 214 -1.48 -22.44 1.86
CA MET A 214 -2.08 -21.53 0.87
C MET A 214 -2.21 -22.21 -0.50
N ILE A 215 -3.09 -21.67 -1.35
CA ILE A 215 -3.14 -22.03 -2.76
C ILE A 215 -2.08 -21.20 -3.49
N SER A 216 -1.14 -21.86 -4.13
CA SER A 216 -0.07 -21.19 -4.88
C SER A 216 0.17 -21.88 -6.23
N LYS A 217 0.56 -21.12 -7.22
CA LYS A 217 0.93 -21.57 -8.56
C LYS A 217 2.21 -20.85 -8.98
N GLU A 218 3.17 -21.59 -9.48
CA GLU A 218 4.35 -21.03 -10.10
C GLU A 218 3.99 -20.48 -11.47
N VAL A 219 4.49 -19.30 -11.81
CA VAL A 219 4.20 -18.60 -13.05
C VAL A 219 5.48 -18.01 -13.65
N ASP A 220 5.48 -17.78 -14.95
CA ASP A 220 6.58 -17.09 -15.61
C ASP A 220 6.71 -15.67 -15.10
N PHE A 221 7.93 -15.30 -14.68
CA PHE A 221 8.20 -14.01 -14.07
C PHE A 221 7.92 -12.83 -15.01
N GLN A 222 8.30 -12.95 -16.30
CA GLN A 222 8.13 -11.86 -17.26
C GLN A 222 6.65 -11.57 -17.48
N GLN A 223 5.82 -12.61 -17.61
CA GLN A 223 4.37 -12.47 -17.74
C GLN A 223 3.74 -11.91 -16.47
N ALA A 224 4.17 -12.38 -15.31
CA ALA A 224 3.64 -11.93 -14.01
C ALA A 224 4.00 -10.47 -13.70
N ALA A 225 5.19 -10.02 -14.11
CA ALA A 225 5.67 -8.67 -13.87
C ALA A 225 5.12 -7.63 -14.86
N LEU A 226 4.58 -8.06 -16.01
CA LEU A 226 4.17 -7.18 -17.12
C LEU A 226 3.24 -6.04 -16.71
N GLN A 227 2.30 -6.28 -15.77
CA GLN A 227 1.38 -5.27 -15.27
C GLN A 227 1.78 -4.69 -13.90
N ASN A 228 3.03 -4.92 -13.50
CA ASN A 228 3.64 -4.39 -12.28
C ASN A 228 4.90 -3.53 -12.57
N PRO A 229 4.80 -2.44 -13.36
CA PRO A 229 5.96 -1.63 -13.74
C PRO A 229 6.71 -1.07 -12.52
N ALA A 230 6.03 -0.95 -11.37
CA ALA A 230 6.65 -0.53 -10.12
C ALA A 230 7.75 -1.50 -9.61
N ILE A 231 7.88 -2.70 -10.16
CA ILE A 231 9.01 -3.59 -9.89
C ILE A 231 10.30 -2.98 -10.44
N PHE A 232 10.25 -2.42 -11.66
CA PHE A 232 11.43 -2.01 -12.41
C PHE A 232 11.62 -0.50 -12.45
N GLU A 233 10.54 0.28 -12.47
CA GLU A 233 10.56 1.68 -12.83
C GLU A 233 10.05 2.58 -11.70
N SER A 234 10.66 3.77 -11.62
CA SER A 234 10.16 4.86 -10.78
C SER A 234 8.91 5.48 -11.41
N CYS A 235 8.05 6.06 -10.56
CA CYS A 235 6.92 6.83 -11.06
C CYS A 235 7.40 8.05 -11.86
N THR A 236 6.73 8.34 -12.96
CA THR A 236 6.98 9.57 -13.72
C THR A 236 6.52 10.78 -12.92
N GLU A 237 7.37 11.79 -12.79
CA GLU A 237 7.03 13.05 -12.16
C GLU A 237 6.11 13.89 -13.07
N PRO A 238 4.92 14.31 -12.58
CA PRO A 238 4.05 15.20 -13.36
C PRO A 238 4.63 16.60 -13.49
N ILE A 239 4.54 17.21 -14.68
CA ILE A 239 5.07 18.54 -14.97
C ILE A 239 4.52 19.65 -14.05
N ASN A 240 3.34 19.45 -13.50
CA ASN A 240 2.67 20.43 -12.63
C ASN A 240 2.82 20.10 -11.13
N ARG A 241 3.72 19.16 -10.77
CA ARG A 241 3.93 18.76 -9.39
C ARG A 241 4.39 19.90 -8.49
N ASP A 242 5.37 20.69 -8.92
CA ASP A 242 5.89 21.80 -8.11
C ASP A 242 4.83 22.87 -7.88
N SER A 243 4.05 23.20 -8.91
CA SER A 243 2.91 24.11 -8.76
C SER A 243 1.87 23.55 -7.77
N PHE A 244 1.58 22.24 -7.80
CA PHE A 244 0.71 21.58 -6.84
C PHE A 244 1.24 21.70 -5.41
N MET A 245 2.54 21.45 -5.22
CA MET A 245 3.17 21.52 -3.90
C MET A 245 3.20 22.95 -3.33
N ASN A 246 3.43 23.94 -4.17
CA ASN A 246 3.40 25.37 -3.80
C ASN A 246 1.99 25.82 -3.39
N ASP A 247 0.97 25.37 -4.11
CA ASP A 247 -0.42 25.70 -3.82
C ASP A 247 -1.02 24.94 -2.62
N MET A 248 -0.30 23.95 -2.11
CA MET A 248 -0.84 23.04 -1.10
C MET A 248 -1.24 23.74 0.20
N ASP A 249 -0.63 24.86 0.55
CA ASP A 249 -0.99 25.64 1.75
C ASP A 249 -2.20 26.54 1.51
N ALA A 250 -2.24 27.20 0.34
CA ALA A 250 -3.25 28.19 0.02
C ALA A 250 -4.60 27.58 -0.40
N LEU A 251 -4.58 26.43 -1.11
CA LEU A 251 -5.79 25.84 -1.67
C LEU A 251 -6.35 24.71 -0.79
N THR A 252 -7.67 24.61 -0.75
CA THR A 252 -8.36 23.45 -0.14
C THR A 252 -8.12 22.19 -0.95
N ILE A 253 -8.32 21.00 -0.34
CA ILE A 253 -8.16 19.72 -1.02
C ILE A 253 -9.05 19.58 -2.27
N LYS A 254 -10.24 20.19 -2.26
CA LYS A 254 -11.14 20.22 -3.42
C LYS A 254 -10.59 21.10 -4.55
N GLN A 255 -10.07 22.27 -4.21
CA GLN A 255 -9.46 23.20 -5.19
C GLN A 255 -8.21 22.59 -5.81
N LEU A 256 -7.35 21.95 -5.00
CA LEU A 256 -6.20 21.18 -5.50
C LEU A 256 -6.65 20.09 -6.48
N GLY A 257 -7.65 19.31 -6.12
CA GLY A 257 -8.20 18.29 -7.01
C GLY A 257 -8.80 18.86 -8.30
N ALA A 258 -9.52 19.96 -8.23
CA ALA A 258 -10.11 20.63 -9.40
C ALA A 258 -9.06 21.22 -10.36
N LYS A 259 -7.97 21.79 -9.80
CA LYS A 259 -6.92 22.45 -10.55
C LYS A 259 -5.93 21.47 -11.21
N TYR A 260 -5.57 20.40 -10.50
CA TYR A 260 -4.41 19.59 -10.87
C TYR A 260 -4.73 18.16 -11.34
N LEU A 261 -5.86 17.57 -10.94
CA LEU A 261 -6.18 16.22 -11.34
C LEU A 261 -6.70 16.16 -12.78
N LYS A 262 -6.13 15.27 -13.58
CA LYS A 262 -6.60 14.98 -14.93
C LYS A 262 -8.01 14.41 -14.87
N LYS A 263 -8.92 15.00 -15.62
CA LYS A 263 -10.30 14.51 -15.76
C LYS A 263 -10.29 13.22 -16.58
N LYS A 264 -11.00 12.21 -16.09
CA LYS A 264 -11.18 10.96 -16.82
C LYS A 264 -12.08 11.17 -18.03
N SER A 265 -11.82 10.43 -19.12
CA SER A 265 -12.67 10.42 -20.29
C SER A 265 -14.11 10.04 -19.93
N ILE A 266 -15.08 10.52 -20.71
CA ILE A 266 -16.50 10.23 -20.50
C ILE A 266 -16.73 8.72 -20.56
N VAL A 267 -16.10 8.02 -21.51
CA VAL A 267 -16.23 6.56 -21.66
C VAL A 267 -15.78 5.83 -20.41
N LEU A 268 -14.62 6.21 -19.84
CA LEU A 268 -14.13 5.60 -18.60
C LEU A 268 -15.06 5.90 -17.41
N ARG A 269 -15.62 7.09 -17.35
CA ARG A 269 -16.59 7.46 -16.29
C ARG A 269 -17.85 6.61 -16.38
N ILE A 270 -18.37 6.35 -17.57
CA ILE A 270 -19.54 5.49 -17.81
C ILE A 270 -19.21 4.03 -17.41
N ARG A 271 -18.06 3.49 -17.84
CA ARG A 271 -17.63 2.13 -17.47
C ARG A 271 -17.54 1.97 -15.95
N ILE A 272 -16.92 2.91 -15.26
CA ILE A 272 -16.82 2.91 -13.79
C ILE A 272 -18.21 2.94 -13.16
N TRP A 273 -19.12 3.80 -13.67
CA TRP A 273 -20.49 3.92 -13.16
C TRP A 273 -21.27 2.61 -13.29
N ILE A 274 -21.20 1.97 -14.46
CA ILE A 274 -21.84 0.67 -14.72
C ILE A 274 -21.30 -0.38 -13.74
N SER A 275 -19.98 -0.55 -13.66
CA SER A 275 -19.36 -1.56 -12.80
C SER A 275 -19.71 -1.36 -11.32
N VAL A 276 -19.70 -0.12 -10.83
CA VAL A 276 -20.07 0.19 -9.43
C VAL A 276 -21.52 -0.15 -9.15
N ASN A 277 -22.42 0.18 -10.08
CA ASN A 277 -23.86 -0.07 -9.87
C ASN A 277 -24.19 -1.56 -9.93
N ILE A 278 -23.56 -2.30 -10.84
CA ILE A 278 -23.72 -3.77 -10.89
C ILE A 278 -23.25 -4.38 -9.55
N LYS A 279 -22.03 -4.05 -9.09
CA LYS A 279 -21.50 -4.59 -7.83
C LYS A 279 -22.37 -4.21 -6.62
N LYS A 280 -22.90 -2.99 -6.57
CA LYS A 280 -23.85 -2.58 -5.51
C LYS A 280 -25.13 -3.41 -5.51
N ARG A 281 -25.69 -3.71 -6.70
CA ARG A 281 -26.89 -4.54 -6.84
C ARG A 281 -26.64 -5.97 -6.38
N LEU A 282 -25.52 -6.57 -6.79
CA LEU A 282 -25.13 -7.91 -6.36
C LEU A 282 -24.95 -8.00 -4.84
N GLN A 283 -24.26 -7.02 -4.23
CA GLN A 283 -24.09 -6.98 -2.78
C GLN A 283 -25.42 -6.80 -2.02
N LYS A 284 -26.38 -6.07 -2.60
CA LYS A 284 -27.70 -5.90 -1.99
C LYS A 284 -28.54 -7.17 -2.10
N ALA A 285 -28.35 -7.96 -3.15
CA ALA A 285 -29.00 -9.27 -3.30
C ALA A 285 -28.46 -10.28 -2.28
N LEU A 286 -27.12 -10.38 -2.17
CA LEU A 286 -26.46 -11.29 -1.21
C LEU A 286 -26.70 -10.98 0.28
N ARG A 287 -27.19 -9.79 0.62
CA ARG A 287 -27.54 -9.41 2.01
C ARG A 287 -29.00 -9.68 2.36
N LYS A 288 -29.81 -10.13 1.38
CA LYS A 288 -31.21 -10.47 1.58
C LYS A 288 -31.44 -11.99 1.73
N GLU A 289 -30.39 -12.77 1.49
CA GLU A 289 -30.25 -14.16 1.88
C GLU A 289 -29.51 -14.27 3.25
#